data_116f5cd5313091f9a1987d6f001f9286
#
_entry.id   116f5cd5313091f9a1987d6f001f9286
#
_cell.length_a   1.000
_cell.length_b   1.000
_cell.length_c   1.000
_cell.angle_alpha   90.00
_cell.angle_beta   90.00
_cell.angle_gamma   90.00
#
_symmetry.space_group_name_H-M   'P 1'
#
loop_
_entity.id
_entity.type
_entity.pdbx_description
1 polymer ?
#
loop_
_entity_poly.entity_id
_entity_poly.type
_entity_poly.pdbx_seq_one_letter_code
_entity_poly.pdbx_strand_id
1 'polypeptide(L)'
;MTFAQTIAKTTLVGGKEMLRLTGLSQELPHYSEGVMIPIAPLSQVHVPNILKHLLALSEHDRYLRFGYAATDEHIHRYVSTVNFERDEIYGIFNRQLEIVAMAHLALLKDPGRAYSAEFGVSVVSSARGRGYGGRLFERAVIHARNDKVYQMYIHALSENAPMIRIARKAGATIERDGAETEAFLRLPKRDIDSRVTELVADQFAKTNYSIKEDAKRFWNFLAKVQEIRQGVRKARHQSAE
;
A
#
# COMPACT_ATOMS: atom_id res chain seq x y z
N MET A 1 4.16 7.59 -30.33
CA MET A 1 4.54 6.81 -29.13
C MET A 1 5.41 7.70 -28.25
N THR A 2 4.96 8.04 -27.05
CA THR A 2 5.66 8.96 -26.14
C THR A 2 6.77 8.22 -25.40
N PHE A 3 7.88 8.93 -25.12
CA PHE A 3 9.06 8.44 -24.40
C PHE A 3 8.73 7.65 -23.11
N ALA A 4 7.67 8.02 -22.41
CA ALA A 4 7.16 7.32 -21.23
C ALA A 4 6.62 5.91 -21.53
N GLN A 5 6.08 5.66 -22.71
CA GLN A 5 5.60 4.34 -23.11
C GLN A 5 6.76 3.40 -23.49
N THR A 6 7.88 3.96 -23.96
CA THR A 6 9.10 3.21 -24.29
C THR A 6 9.79 2.73 -23.02
N ILE A 7 9.93 3.58 -21.99
CA ILE A 7 10.54 3.21 -20.70
C ILE A 7 9.72 2.13 -20.00
N ALA A 8 8.39 2.25 -19.97
CA ALA A 8 7.53 1.25 -19.35
C ALA A 8 7.63 -0.14 -20.03
N LYS A 9 7.77 -0.18 -21.37
CA LYS A 9 7.97 -1.43 -22.11
C LYS A 9 9.34 -2.05 -21.86
N THR A 10 10.40 -1.23 -21.80
CA THR A 10 11.78 -1.73 -21.62
C THR A 10 11.98 -2.32 -20.22
N THR A 11 11.37 -1.74 -19.19
CA THR A 11 11.44 -2.26 -17.80
C THR A 11 10.65 -3.57 -17.64
N LEU A 12 9.52 -3.71 -18.34
CA LEU A 12 8.73 -4.94 -18.34
C LEU A 12 9.42 -6.10 -19.08
N VAL A 13 10.12 -5.80 -20.18
CA VAL A 13 10.84 -6.81 -20.98
C VAL A 13 12.08 -7.28 -20.21
N GLY A 14 12.84 -6.38 -19.58
CA GLY A 14 14.03 -6.74 -18.79
C GLY A 14 13.71 -7.63 -17.60
N GLY A 15 12.58 -7.41 -16.91
CA GLY A 15 12.13 -8.25 -15.80
C GLY A 15 11.75 -9.68 -16.24
N LYS A 16 11.08 -9.81 -17.40
CA LYS A 16 10.72 -11.13 -17.96
C LYS A 16 11.92 -11.90 -18.49
N GLU A 17 12.89 -11.23 -19.08
CA GLU A 17 14.12 -11.88 -19.56
C GLU A 17 15.03 -12.32 -18.41
N MET A 18 15.15 -11.52 -17.37
CA MET A 18 15.92 -11.88 -16.17
C MET A 18 15.35 -13.13 -15.47
N LEU A 19 14.01 -13.27 -15.42
CA LEU A 19 13.33 -14.46 -14.90
C LEU A 19 13.51 -15.70 -15.80
N ARG A 20 13.62 -15.54 -17.11
CA ARG A 20 13.92 -16.64 -18.04
C ARG A 20 15.36 -17.16 -17.91
N LEU A 21 16.32 -16.28 -17.68
CA LEU A 21 17.74 -16.61 -17.53
C LEU A 21 18.07 -17.33 -16.21
N THR A 22 17.24 -17.19 -15.20
CA THR A 22 17.44 -17.83 -13.89
C THR A 22 16.83 -19.22 -13.76
N GLY A 23 16.17 -19.75 -14.81
CA GLY A 23 15.56 -21.08 -14.78
C GLY A 23 14.33 -21.21 -13.87
N LEU A 24 13.85 -20.09 -13.30
CA LEU A 24 12.70 -20.01 -12.39
C LEU A 24 11.36 -19.92 -13.14
N SER A 25 11.30 -20.38 -14.38
CA SER A 25 10.10 -20.30 -15.24
C SER A 25 9.08 -21.41 -14.98
N GLN A 26 9.25 -22.22 -13.94
CA GLN A 26 8.24 -23.20 -13.55
C GLN A 26 7.34 -22.63 -12.45
N GLU A 27 6.08 -22.34 -12.85
CA GLU A 27 4.93 -22.11 -11.98
C GLU A 27 5.04 -20.96 -10.96
N LEU A 28 5.22 -19.73 -11.46
CA LEU A 28 4.77 -18.57 -10.69
C LEU A 28 3.25 -18.71 -10.47
N PRO A 29 2.75 -18.58 -9.23
CA PRO A 29 1.31 -18.57 -8.99
C PRO A 29 0.67 -17.57 -9.92
N HIS A 30 -0.45 -17.94 -10.57
CA HIS A 30 -1.18 -17.13 -11.54
C HIS A 30 -1.38 -15.69 -11.02
N TYR A 31 -0.40 -14.84 -11.23
CA TYR A 31 -0.64 -13.42 -11.27
C TYR A 31 -1.55 -13.20 -12.47
N SER A 32 -2.83 -12.92 -12.21
CA SER A 32 -3.71 -12.42 -13.25
C SER A 32 -2.93 -11.39 -14.06
N GLU A 33 -3.01 -11.43 -15.39
CA GLU A 33 -2.36 -10.48 -16.32
C GLU A 33 -2.84 -9.02 -16.11
N GLY A 34 -2.86 -8.57 -14.87
CA GLY A 34 -3.23 -7.23 -14.43
C GLY A 34 -1.97 -6.39 -14.25
N VAL A 35 -2.11 -5.12 -14.54
CA VAL A 35 -1.11 -4.08 -14.28
C VAL A 35 -0.50 -4.30 -12.88
N MET A 36 0.81 -4.53 -12.80
CA MET A 36 1.51 -4.68 -11.53
C MET A 36 1.43 -3.37 -10.74
N ILE A 37 0.73 -3.41 -9.60
CA ILE A 37 0.56 -2.24 -8.73
C ILE A 37 1.73 -2.20 -7.76
N PRO A 38 2.56 -1.16 -7.77
CA PRO A 38 3.68 -1.05 -6.84
C PRO A 38 3.15 -0.78 -5.43
N ILE A 39 3.40 -1.71 -4.52
CA ILE A 39 3.08 -1.63 -3.11
C ILE A 39 4.38 -1.41 -2.35
N ALA A 40 4.56 -0.21 -1.81
CA ALA A 40 5.77 0.17 -1.09
C ALA A 40 5.65 -0.16 0.41
N PRO A 41 6.68 -0.73 1.03
CA PRO A 41 6.78 -0.74 2.49
C PRO A 41 6.92 0.70 2.98
N LEU A 42 6.18 1.05 4.03
CA LEU A 42 6.23 2.36 4.66
C LEU A 42 7.08 2.28 5.94
N SER A 43 7.77 3.38 6.22
CA SER A 43 8.64 3.52 7.39
C SER A 43 8.38 4.84 8.12
N GLN A 44 9.12 5.14 9.16
CA GLN A 44 9.02 6.35 9.95
C GLN A 44 9.02 7.64 9.10
N VAL A 45 9.78 7.68 8.00
CA VAL A 45 9.82 8.86 7.11
C VAL A 45 8.49 9.14 6.41
N HIS A 46 7.59 8.15 6.34
CA HIS A 46 6.28 8.26 5.70
C HIS A 46 5.15 8.66 6.66
N VAL A 47 5.44 8.87 7.96
CA VAL A 47 4.44 9.26 8.96
C VAL A 47 3.57 10.44 8.52
N PRO A 48 4.12 11.54 7.95
CA PRO A 48 3.28 12.63 7.46
C PRO A 48 2.32 12.21 6.33
N ASN A 49 2.74 11.31 5.46
CA ASN A 49 1.91 10.79 4.37
C ASN A 49 0.81 9.86 4.89
N ILE A 50 1.12 9.02 5.88
CA ILE A 50 0.17 8.14 6.56
C ILE A 50 -0.91 8.97 7.25
N LEU A 51 -0.51 9.97 8.02
CA LEU A 51 -1.43 10.89 8.70
C LEU A 51 -2.34 11.59 7.69
N LYS A 52 -1.76 12.17 6.63
CA LYS A 52 -2.54 12.82 5.57
C LYS A 52 -3.55 11.87 4.93
N HIS A 53 -3.17 10.63 4.66
CA HIS A 53 -4.06 9.62 4.08
C HIS A 53 -5.25 9.32 5.00
N LEU A 54 -4.99 9.07 6.29
CA LEU A 54 -6.03 8.72 7.26
C LEU A 54 -6.99 9.89 7.55
N LEU A 55 -6.46 11.11 7.62
CA LEU A 55 -7.27 12.33 7.78
C LEU A 55 -8.14 12.62 6.56
N ALA A 56 -7.73 12.20 5.36
CA ALA A 56 -8.50 12.36 4.13
C ALA A 56 -9.65 11.33 3.98
N LEU A 57 -9.75 10.36 4.86
CA LEU A 57 -10.87 9.42 4.87
C LEU A 57 -12.16 10.11 5.32
N SER A 58 -13.28 9.77 4.67
CA SER A 58 -14.61 10.19 5.14
C SER A 58 -14.92 9.63 6.53
N GLU A 59 -15.85 10.22 7.26
CA GLU A 59 -16.28 9.72 8.57
C GLU A 59 -16.71 8.25 8.51
N HIS A 60 -17.47 7.89 7.48
CA HIS A 60 -17.89 6.51 7.26
C HIS A 60 -16.69 5.58 7.00
N ASP A 61 -15.68 6.03 6.24
CA ASP A 61 -14.49 5.23 5.98
C ASP A 61 -13.61 5.04 7.22
N ARG A 62 -13.54 6.08 8.06
CA ARG A 62 -12.88 5.99 9.37
C ARG A 62 -13.60 4.99 10.26
N TYR A 63 -14.93 5.06 10.29
CA TYR A 63 -15.74 4.10 11.03
C TYR A 63 -15.52 2.66 10.56
N LEU A 64 -15.55 2.41 9.24
CA LEU A 64 -15.24 1.09 8.68
C LEU A 64 -13.82 0.60 8.95
N ARG A 65 -12.86 1.53 9.07
CA ARG A 65 -11.43 1.20 9.28
C ARG A 65 -11.10 0.92 10.74
N PHE A 66 -11.69 1.67 11.66
CA PHE A 66 -11.35 1.64 13.08
C PHE A 66 -12.40 0.94 13.94
N GLY A 67 -13.60 0.65 13.42
CA GLY A 67 -14.71 0.06 14.16
C GLY A 67 -15.51 1.08 14.99
N TYR A 68 -15.09 2.36 15.01
CA TYR A 68 -15.74 3.44 15.74
C TYR A 68 -15.59 4.78 15.01
N ALA A 69 -16.39 5.79 15.41
CA ALA A 69 -16.31 7.15 14.86
C ALA A 69 -14.98 7.82 15.26
N ALA A 70 -13.93 7.59 14.47
CA ALA A 70 -12.58 8.09 14.74
C ALA A 70 -12.48 9.58 14.39
N THR A 71 -12.20 10.42 15.40
CA THR A 71 -11.90 11.85 15.22
C THR A 71 -10.46 12.06 14.73
N ASP A 72 -10.11 13.29 14.37
CA ASP A 72 -8.75 13.63 13.98
C ASP A 72 -7.76 13.34 15.11
N GLU A 73 -8.12 13.59 16.38
CA GLU A 73 -7.29 13.29 17.55
C GLU A 73 -7.05 11.78 17.71
N HIS A 74 -8.06 10.96 17.44
CA HIS A 74 -7.90 9.49 17.44
C HIS A 74 -6.93 9.05 16.35
N ILE A 75 -7.00 9.65 15.16
CA ILE A 75 -6.08 9.37 14.05
C ILE A 75 -4.64 9.79 14.41
N HIS A 76 -4.45 10.99 14.96
CA HIS A 76 -3.14 11.45 15.43
C HIS A 76 -2.55 10.49 16.46
N ARG A 77 -3.35 10.08 17.45
CA ARG A 77 -2.93 9.11 18.48
C ARG A 77 -2.58 7.76 17.84
N TYR A 78 -3.42 7.23 16.96
CA TYR A 78 -3.13 5.98 16.26
C TYR A 78 -1.80 6.05 15.52
N VAL A 79 -1.56 7.10 14.73
CA VAL A 79 -0.32 7.25 13.96
C VAL A 79 0.90 7.36 14.87
N SER A 80 0.78 8.01 16.05
CA SER A 80 1.88 8.14 17.03
C SER A 80 2.22 6.81 17.72
N THR A 81 1.30 5.84 17.74
CA THR A 81 1.51 4.52 18.36
C THR A 81 1.99 3.45 17.40
N VAL A 82 2.06 3.74 16.10
CA VAL A 82 2.56 2.80 15.10
C VAL A 82 4.03 2.46 15.37
N ASN A 83 4.31 1.17 15.48
CA ASN A 83 5.65 0.66 15.73
C ASN A 83 6.25 0.06 14.44
N PHE A 84 7.04 0.84 13.73
CA PHE A 84 7.66 0.44 12.45
C PHE A 84 8.78 -0.61 12.59
N GLU A 85 9.23 -0.93 13.81
CA GLU A 85 10.19 -2.02 14.05
C GLU A 85 9.48 -3.37 14.18
N ARG A 86 8.24 -3.35 14.66
CA ARG A 86 7.44 -4.55 14.88
C ARG A 86 6.45 -4.79 13.75
N ASP A 87 5.76 -3.74 13.32
CA ASP A 87 4.61 -3.82 12.44
C ASP A 87 5.01 -3.56 10.97
N GLU A 88 4.28 -4.17 10.06
CA GLU A 88 4.47 -3.93 8.63
C GLU A 88 3.37 -3.01 8.09
N ILE A 89 3.77 -1.93 7.48
CA ILE A 89 2.86 -0.98 6.86
C ILE A 89 3.16 -0.87 5.38
N TYR A 90 2.12 -0.95 4.56
CA TYR A 90 2.22 -0.90 3.11
C TYR A 90 1.41 0.25 2.55
N GLY A 91 1.91 0.88 1.49
CA GLY A 91 1.23 1.97 0.81
C GLY A 91 1.26 1.85 -0.71
N ILE A 92 0.21 2.35 -1.34
CA ILE A 92 0.12 2.57 -2.77
C ILE A 92 0.09 4.08 -2.99
N PHE A 93 1.07 4.57 -3.75
CA PHE A 93 1.22 6.00 -4.03
C PHE A 93 0.66 6.35 -5.41
N ASN A 94 -0.01 7.52 -5.49
CA ASN A 94 -0.35 8.14 -6.77
C ASN A 94 0.90 8.82 -7.41
N ARG A 95 0.69 9.53 -8.52
CA ARG A 95 1.78 10.26 -9.21
C ARG A 95 2.28 11.47 -8.42
N GLN A 96 1.47 12.00 -7.50
CA GLN A 96 1.83 13.13 -6.63
C GLN A 96 2.55 12.68 -5.35
N LEU A 97 2.85 11.38 -5.21
CA LEU A 97 3.41 10.76 -4.01
C LEU A 97 2.49 10.88 -2.79
N GLU A 98 1.19 10.87 -3.01
CA GLU A 98 0.21 10.76 -1.94
C GLU A 98 -0.22 9.29 -1.79
N ILE A 99 -0.39 8.84 -0.56
CA ILE A 99 -0.90 7.49 -0.28
C ILE A 99 -2.40 7.47 -0.62
N VAL A 100 -2.78 6.64 -1.58
CA VAL A 100 -4.18 6.43 -1.98
C VAL A 100 -4.80 5.17 -1.39
N ALA A 101 -3.97 4.24 -0.96
CA ALA A 101 -4.38 3.07 -0.20
C ALA A 101 -3.23 2.66 0.72
N MET A 102 -3.56 2.20 1.92
CA MET A 102 -2.58 1.67 2.87
C MET A 102 -3.12 0.47 3.62
N ALA A 103 -2.21 -0.39 4.06
CA ALA A 103 -2.50 -1.46 5.00
C ALA A 103 -1.52 -1.41 6.16
N HIS A 104 -2.00 -1.86 7.32
CA HIS A 104 -1.22 -2.08 8.53
C HIS A 104 -1.40 -3.54 8.94
N LEU A 105 -0.30 -4.24 9.06
CA LEU A 105 -0.20 -5.59 9.61
C LEU A 105 0.48 -5.49 10.97
N ALA A 106 -0.31 -5.44 12.03
CA ALA A 106 0.20 -5.39 13.40
C ALA A 106 0.57 -6.80 13.86
N LEU A 107 1.85 -7.02 14.19
CA LEU A 107 2.35 -8.32 14.64
C LEU A 107 2.16 -8.49 16.14
N LEU A 108 1.41 -9.53 16.53
CA LEU A 108 1.11 -9.88 17.91
C LEU A 108 2.04 -11.05 18.34
N LYS A 109 3.13 -10.71 19.02
CA LYS A 109 4.15 -11.66 19.47
C LYS A 109 4.02 -11.86 20.99
N ASP A 110 3.09 -12.69 21.43
CA ASP A 110 2.95 -13.05 22.83
C ASP A 110 3.92 -14.18 23.20
N PRO A 111 4.67 -14.07 24.31
CA PRO A 111 5.52 -15.15 24.78
C PRO A 111 4.71 -16.42 25.04
N GLY A 112 5.11 -17.53 24.40
CA GLY A 112 4.44 -18.84 24.60
C GLY A 112 3.21 -19.08 23.74
N ARG A 113 2.81 -18.14 22.88
CA ARG A 113 1.73 -18.32 21.92
C ARG A 113 2.24 -18.36 20.48
N ALA A 114 1.45 -18.97 19.60
CA ALA A 114 1.71 -18.90 18.16
C ALA A 114 1.60 -17.45 17.68
N TYR A 115 2.53 -17.01 16.85
CA TYR A 115 2.50 -15.66 16.28
C TYR A 115 1.22 -15.41 15.51
N SER A 116 0.55 -14.34 15.84
CA SER A 116 -0.63 -13.86 15.16
C SER A 116 -0.41 -12.42 14.66
N ALA A 117 -1.26 -11.98 13.76
CA ALA A 117 -1.23 -10.62 13.24
C ALA A 117 -2.66 -10.10 13.08
N GLU A 118 -2.81 -8.79 13.19
CA GLU A 118 -4.05 -8.10 12.87
C GLU A 118 -3.87 -7.29 11.58
N PHE A 119 -4.83 -7.39 10.67
CA PHE A 119 -4.79 -6.69 9.39
C PHE A 119 -5.86 -5.60 9.32
N GLY A 120 -5.42 -4.39 9.00
CA GLY A 120 -6.31 -3.28 8.69
C GLY A 120 -5.92 -2.63 7.36
N VAL A 121 -6.91 -2.19 6.57
CA VAL A 121 -6.71 -1.56 5.28
C VAL A 121 -7.65 -0.37 5.08
N SER A 122 -7.17 0.67 4.39
CA SER A 122 -7.97 1.81 3.97
C SER A 122 -7.63 2.21 2.53
N VAL A 123 -8.65 2.65 1.80
CA VAL A 123 -8.54 3.12 0.41
C VAL A 123 -9.38 4.38 0.27
N VAL A 124 -8.76 5.50 -0.15
CA VAL A 124 -9.51 6.75 -0.39
C VAL A 124 -10.58 6.53 -1.46
N SER A 125 -11.70 7.23 -1.35
CA SER A 125 -12.88 7.03 -2.21
C SER A 125 -12.55 7.12 -3.70
N SER A 126 -11.71 8.07 -4.10
CA SER A 126 -11.27 8.28 -5.51
C SER A 126 -10.42 7.15 -6.09
N ALA A 127 -9.89 6.26 -5.25
CA ALA A 127 -9.04 5.13 -5.64
C ALA A 127 -9.73 3.76 -5.53
N ARG A 128 -10.99 3.72 -5.10
CA ARG A 128 -11.76 2.46 -4.97
C ARG A 128 -12.06 1.81 -6.32
N GLY A 129 -12.49 0.56 -6.28
CA GLY A 129 -12.82 -0.21 -7.49
C GLY A 129 -11.61 -0.72 -8.28
N ARG A 130 -10.38 -0.36 -7.88
CA ARG A 130 -9.14 -0.73 -8.58
C ARG A 130 -8.45 -1.97 -7.99
N GLY A 131 -9.07 -2.66 -7.04
CA GLY A 131 -8.52 -3.87 -6.41
C GLY A 131 -7.39 -3.61 -5.40
N TYR A 132 -7.12 -2.34 -5.01
CA TYR A 132 -6.00 -2.00 -4.12
C TYR A 132 -6.07 -2.68 -2.76
N GLY A 133 -7.26 -2.75 -2.15
CA GLY A 133 -7.43 -3.43 -0.87
C GLY A 133 -7.07 -4.91 -0.93
N GLY A 134 -7.50 -5.61 -1.98
CA GLY A 134 -7.16 -7.03 -2.19
C GLY A 134 -5.67 -7.25 -2.41
N ARG A 135 -5.01 -6.38 -3.19
CA ARG A 135 -3.56 -6.45 -3.42
C ARG A 135 -2.74 -6.19 -2.16
N LEU A 136 -3.16 -5.22 -1.35
CA LEU A 136 -2.54 -4.96 -0.04
C LEU A 136 -2.72 -6.14 0.91
N PHE A 137 -3.89 -6.79 0.87
CA PHE A 137 -4.15 -7.98 1.66
C PHE A 137 -3.25 -9.15 1.22
N GLU A 138 -3.18 -9.44 -0.07
CA GLU A 138 -2.29 -10.48 -0.64
C GLU A 138 -0.82 -10.24 -0.22
N ARG A 139 -0.36 -8.98 -0.26
CA ARG A 139 0.98 -8.60 0.18
C ARG A 139 1.22 -8.86 1.67
N ALA A 140 0.25 -8.50 2.50
CA ALA A 140 0.30 -8.73 3.94
C ALA A 140 0.31 -10.24 4.28
N VAL A 141 -0.49 -11.05 3.58
CA VAL A 141 -0.50 -12.52 3.73
C VAL A 141 0.86 -13.13 3.41
N ILE A 142 1.51 -12.70 2.30
CA ILE A 142 2.84 -13.20 1.92
C ILE A 142 3.86 -12.87 3.02
N HIS A 143 3.87 -11.62 3.50
CA HIS A 143 4.78 -11.21 4.57
C HIS A 143 4.53 -11.98 5.87
N ALA A 144 3.28 -12.05 6.32
CA ALA A 144 2.89 -12.77 7.52
C ALA A 144 3.35 -14.25 7.50
N ARG A 145 3.20 -14.93 6.35
CA ARG A 145 3.73 -16.29 6.16
C ARG A 145 5.24 -16.36 6.30
N ASN A 146 5.95 -15.39 5.72
CA ASN A 146 7.42 -15.33 5.76
C ASN A 146 7.93 -15.05 7.17
N ASP A 147 7.18 -14.27 7.97
CA ASP A 147 7.49 -14.01 9.38
C ASP A 147 6.91 -15.07 10.36
N LYS A 148 6.46 -16.22 9.84
CA LYS A 148 5.95 -17.35 10.61
C LYS A 148 4.67 -17.06 11.40
N VAL A 149 3.88 -16.09 10.98
CA VAL A 149 2.55 -15.86 11.54
C VAL A 149 1.68 -17.07 11.23
N TYR A 150 1.05 -17.61 12.26
CA TYR A 150 0.16 -18.77 12.12
C TYR A 150 -1.27 -18.37 11.76
N GLN A 151 -1.73 -17.25 12.29
CA GLN A 151 -3.12 -16.78 12.13
C GLN A 151 -3.16 -15.27 11.97
N MET A 152 -3.93 -14.82 11.01
CA MET A 152 -4.18 -13.40 10.77
C MET A 152 -5.65 -13.08 11.08
N TYR A 153 -5.86 -12.10 11.94
CA TYR A 153 -7.17 -11.56 12.32
C TYR A 153 -7.53 -10.37 11.45
N ILE A 154 -8.81 -10.27 11.14
CA ILE A 154 -9.39 -9.18 10.37
C ILE A 154 -10.66 -8.76 11.10
N HIS A 155 -10.56 -7.69 11.84
CA HIS A 155 -11.74 -7.10 12.48
C HIS A 155 -12.43 -6.18 11.48
N ALA A 156 -13.71 -6.42 11.24
CA ALA A 156 -14.50 -5.62 10.31
C ALA A 156 -15.93 -5.47 10.83
N LEU A 157 -16.54 -4.35 10.54
CA LEU A 157 -17.98 -4.21 10.77
C LEU A 157 -18.75 -5.07 9.77
N SER A 158 -19.89 -5.61 10.17
CA SER A 158 -20.72 -6.50 9.32
C SER A 158 -21.19 -5.82 8.02
N GLU A 159 -21.24 -4.50 8.00
CA GLU A 159 -21.54 -3.69 6.82
C GLU A 159 -20.32 -3.45 5.90
N ASN A 160 -19.11 -3.75 6.34
CA ASN A 160 -17.90 -3.62 5.52
C ASN A 160 -17.80 -4.73 4.46
N ALA A 161 -18.77 -4.76 3.55
CA ALA A 161 -18.87 -5.78 2.52
C ALA A 161 -17.59 -5.91 1.65
N PRO A 162 -16.83 -4.83 1.31
CA PRO A 162 -15.57 -4.96 0.61
C PRO A 162 -14.53 -5.79 1.39
N MET A 163 -14.36 -5.52 2.70
CA MET A 163 -13.39 -6.26 3.53
C MET A 163 -13.79 -7.71 3.72
N ILE A 164 -15.06 -7.97 4.00
CA ILE A 164 -15.61 -9.34 4.13
C ILE A 164 -15.41 -10.13 2.84
N ARG A 165 -15.55 -9.48 1.67
CA ARG A 165 -15.32 -10.13 0.37
C ARG A 165 -13.84 -10.49 0.18
N ILE A 166 -12.91 -9.62 0.58
CA ILE A 166 -11.46 -9.89 0.54
C ILE A 166 -11.13 -11.08 1.43
N ALA A 167 -11.59 -11.08 2.69
CA ALA A 167 -11.37 -12.15 3.65
C ALA A 167 -11.92 -13.49 3.13
N ARG A 168 -13.14 -13.49 2.61
CA ARG A 168 -13.79 -14.71 2.06
C ARG A 168 -13.05 -15.26 0.86
N LYS A 169 -12.61 -14.40 -0.07
CA LYS A 169 -11.83 -14.81 -1.24
C LYS A 169 -10.51 -15.47 -0.85
N ALA A 170 -9.93 -15.05 0.27
CA ALA A 170 -8.70 -15.62 0.81
C ALA A 170 -8.91 -16.93 1.59
N GLY A 171 -10.15 -17.38 1.76
CA GLY A 171 -10.46 -18.60 2.53
C GLY A 171 -10.51 -18.39 4.04
N ALA A 172 -10.68 -17.15 4.51
CA ALA A 172 -10.84 -16.87 5.94
C ALA A 172 -12.16 -17.45 6.48
N THR A 173 -12.11 -17.98 7.70
CA THR A 173 -13.30 -18.30 8.47
C THR A 173 -13.91 -16.98 8.95
N ILE A 174 -15.21 -16.82 8.82
CA ILE A 174 -15.91 -15.58 9.15
C ILE A 174 -16.94 -15.89 10.23
N GLU A 175 -16.79 -15.25 11.37
CA GLU A 175 -17.71 -15.30 12.50
C GLU A 175 -18.39 -13.94 12.63
N ARG A 176 -19.68 -13.94 12.89
CA ARG A 176 -20.48 -12.72 13.06
C ARG A 176 -21.03 -12.67 14.46
N ASP A 177 -20.82 -11.56 15.14
CA ASP A 177 -21.41 -11.24 16.41
C ASP A 177 -22.08 -9.86 16.36
N GLY A 178 -23.39 -9.86 16.11
CA GLY A 178 -24.16 -8.63 15.97
C GLY A 178 -23.65 -7.71 14.83
N ALA A 179 -23.22 -6.51 15.18
CA ALA A 179 -22.71 -5.51 14.25
C ALA A 179 -21.25 -5.76 13.84
N GLU A 180 -20.54 -6.61 14.56
CA GLU A 180 -19.14 -6.92 14.30
C GLU A 180 -18.99 -8.22 13.51
N THR A 181 -17.95 -8.29 12.72
CA THR A 181 -17.54 -9.49 11.99
C THR A 181 -16.07 -9.71 12.25
N GLU A 182 -15.75 -10.82 12.86
CA GLU A 182 -14.39 -11.28 13.00
C GLU A 182 -14.10 -12.30 11.89
N ALA A 183 -13.02 -12.09 11.17
CA ALA A 183 -12.55 -13.08 10.23
C ALA A 183 -11.12 -13.46 10.60
N PHE A 184 -10.82 -14.75 10.54
CA PHE A 184 -9.48 -15.24 10.78
C PHE A 184 -9.02 -16.15 9.65
N LEU A 185 -7.78 -15.93 9.23
CA LEU A 185 -7.12 -16.67 8.19
C LEU A 185 -5.96 -17.47 8.80
N ARG A 186 -6.05 -18.80 8.77
CA ARG A 186 -4.92 -19.67 9.08
C ARG A 186 -3.94 -19.66 7.93
N LEU A 187 -2.69 -19.34 8.23
CA LEU A 187 -1.65 -19.21 7.22
C LEU A 187 -0.88 -20.54 7.11
N PRO A 188 -0.70 -21.10 5.90
CA PRO A 188 0.16 -22.24 5.69
C PRO A 188 1.63 -21.87 5.99
N LYS A 189 2.45 -22.87 6.29
CA LYS A 189 3.88 -22.65 6.49
C LYS A 189 4.49 -21.98 5.25
N ARG A 190 5.51 -21.16 5.49
CA ARG A 190 6.28 -20.48 4.43
C ARG A 190 6.90 -21.48 3.46
N ASP A 191 7.00 -21.09 2.22
CA ASP A 191 7.79 -21.76 1.19
C ASP A 191 8.84 -20.81 0.58
N ILE A 192 9.73 -21.36 -0.25
CA ILE A 192 10.80 -20.57 -0.89
C ILE A 192 10.20 -19.56 -1.88
N ASP A 193 9.14 -19.94 -2.58
CA ASP A 193 8.50 -19.10 -3.60
C ASP A 193 7.90 -17.81 -3.00
N SER A 194 7.35 -17.90 -1.77
CA SER A 194 6.78 -16.72 -1.10
C SER A 194 7.86 -15.68 -0.77
N ARG A 195 9.08 -16.10 -0.42
CA ARG A 195 10.20 -15.18 -0.16
C ARG A 195 10.72 -14.50 -1.41
N VAL A 196 10.87 -15.25 -2.49
CA VAL A 196 11.30 -14.69 -3.79
C VAL A 196 10.27 -13.68 -4.28
N THR A 197 8.99 -14.02 -4.20
CA THR A 197 7.89 -13.12 -4.58
C THR A 197 7.92 -11.81 -3.79
N GLU A 198 8.18 -11.88 -2.48
CA GLU A 198 8.29 -10.70 -1.62
C GLU A 198 9.46 -9.80 -2.02
N LEU A 199 10.65 -10.37 -2.20
CA LEU A 199 11.84 -9.62 -2.59
C LEU A 199 11.67 -8.92 -3.95
N VAL A 200 11.09 -9.60 -4.94
CA VAL A 200 10.84 -9.00 -6.26
C VAL A 200 9.83 -7.87 -6.16
N ALA A 201 8.75 -8.04 -5.39
CA ALA A 201 7.74 -7.01 -5.20
C ALA A 201 8.31 -5.77 -4.51
N ASP A 202 9.19 -5.93 -3.51
CA ASP A 202 9.84 -4.83 -2.80
C ASP A 202 10.80 -4.05 -3.71
N GLN A 203 11.60 -4.73 -4.52
CA GLN A 203 12.50 -4.07 -5.47
C GLN A 203 11.73 -3.28 -6.53
N PHE A 204 10.66 -3.87 -7.06
CA PHE A 204 9.79 -3.16 -8.00
C PHE A 204 9.15 -1.91 -7.38
N ALA A 205 8.66 -2.01 -6.15
CA ALA A 205 8.04 -0.90 -5.44
C ALA A 205 9.04 0.24 -5.18
N LYS A 206 10.26 -0.08 -4.71
CA LYS A 206 11.34 0.90 -4.48
C LYS A 206 11.71 1.64 -5.76
N THR A 207 11.91 0.91 -6.86
CA THR A 207 12.23 1.51 -8.17
C THR A 207 11.11 2.41 -8.66
N ASN A 208 9.85 2.00 -8.53
CA ASN A 208 8.71 2.79 -8.92
C ASN A 208 8.55 4.06 -8.07
N TYR A 209 8.84 3.98 -6.78
CA TYR A 209 8.79 5.13 -5.88
C TYR A 209 9.87 6.16 -6.23
N SER A 210 11.12 5.74 -6.46
CA SER A 210 12.21 6.65 -6.84
C SER A 210 11.93 7.36 -8.16
N ILE A 211 11.42 6.65 -9.18
CA ILE A 211 11.03 7.26 -10.46
C ILE A 211 9.96 8.35 -10.25
N LYS A 212 8.97 8.10 -9.38
CA LYS A 212 7.92 9.08 -9.07
C LYS A 212 8.48 10.28 -8.30
N GLU A 213 9.40 10.05 -7.38
CA GLU A 213 10.06 11.11 -6.62
C GLU A 213 10.86 12.02 -7.52
N ASP A 214 11.66 11.47 -8.42
CA ASP A 214 12.46 12.25 -9.38
C ASP A 214 11.57 13.03 -10.36
N ALA A 215 10.49 12.42 -10.85
CA ALA A 215 9.51 13.11 -11.68
C ALA A 215 8.86 14.28 -10.93
N LYS A 216 8.47 14.10 -9.66
CA LYS A 216 7.90 15.17 -8.84
C LYS A 216 8.89 16.30 -8.60
N ARG A 217 10.15 16.00 -8.30
CA ARG A 217 11.22 17.00 -8.15
C ARG A 217 11.42 17.81 -9.43
N PHE A 218 11.43 17.13 -10.58
CA PHE A 218 11.56 17.77 -11.89
C PHE A 218 10.39 18.72 -12.19
N TRP A 219 9.14 18.28 -11.97
CA TRP A 219 7.97 19.13 -12.19
C TRP A 219 7.92 20.33 -11.25
N ASN A 220 8.29 20.16 -9.98
CA ASN A 220 8.40 21.25 -9.02
C ASN A 220 9.49 22.26 -9.43
N PHE A 221 10.61 21.78 -9.96
CA PHE A 221 11.65 22.66 -10.51
C PHE A 221 11.13 23.48 -11.70
N LEU A 222 10.46 22.84 -12.66
CA LEU A 222 9.88 23.56 -13.80
C LEU A 222 8.84 24.60 -13.37
N ALA A 223 8.00 24.28 -12.40
CA ALA A 223 7.02 25.22 -11.86
C ALA A 223 7.71 26.47 -11.27
N LYS A 224 8.76 26.28 -10.46
CA LYS A 224 9.56 27.41 -9.92
C LYS A 224 10.21 28.26 -11.01
N VAL A 225 10.75 27.63 -12.06
CA VAL A 225 11.33 28.36 -13.20
C VAL A 225 10.27 29.18 -13.92
N GLN A 226 9.06 28.66 -14.10
CA GLN A 226 7.96 29.40 -14.73
C GLN A 226 7.51 30.59 -13.87
N GLU A 227 7.42 30.40 -12.55
CA GLU A 227 7.09 31.48 -11.60
C GLU A 227 8.11 32.63 -11.64
N ILE A 228 9.41 32.29 -11.64
CA ILE A 228 10.48 33.29 -11.78
C ILE A 228 10.36 34.03 -13.11
N ARG A 229 10.13 33.33 -14.23
CA ARG A 229 9.94 33.98 -15.55
C ARG A 229 8.74 34.93 -15.58
N GLN A 230 7.64 34.55 -14.95
CA GLN A 230 6.46 35.42 -14.86
C GLN A 230 6.73 36.64 -13.98
N GLY A 231 7.44 36.47 -12.85
CA GLY A 231 7.85 37.57 -11.99
C GLY A 231 8.75 38.58 -12.71
N VAL A 232 9.77 38.10 -13.47
CA VAL A 232 10.64 38.95 -14.25
C VAL A 232 9.89 39.71 -15.37
N ARG A 233 8.90 39.05 -16.02
CA ARG A 233 8.07 39.75 -17.02
C ARG A 233 7.22 40.87 -16.42
N LYS A 234 6.57 40.60 -15.25
CA LYS A 234 5.77 41.60 -14.53
C LYS A 234 6.65 42.81 -14.10
N ALA A 235 7.84 42.55 -13.55
CA ALA A 235 8.75 43.58 -13.12
C ALA A 235 9.23 44.45 -14.32
N ARG A 236 9.49 43.88 -15.49
CA ARG A 236 9.85 44.64 -16.72
C ARG A 236 8.70 45.50 -17.22
N HIS A 237 7.46 45.06 -17.13
CA HIS A 237 6.31 45.88 -17.53
C HIS A 237 6.07 47.06 -16.57
N GLN A 238 6.27 46.87 -15.26
CA GLN A 238 6.15 47.95 -14.28
C GLN A 238 7.30 48.99 -14.32
N SER A 239 8.44 48.64 -14.92
CA SER A 239 9.57 49.57 -15.07
C SER A 239 9.54 50.34 -16.40
N ALA A 240 8.56 50.08 -17.27
CA ALA A 240 8.39 50.72 -18.58
C ALA A 240 7.21 51.69 -18.63
N GLU A 241 6.45 51.87 -17.55
CA GLU A 241 5.50 52.94 -17.29
C GLU A 241 6.16 54.05 -16.42
#